data_1f971a1c199e8c21f8967db1c92e0d75
#
_entry.id   1f971a1c199e8c21f8967db1c92e0d75
#
_cell.length_a   1.000
_cell.length_b   1.000
_cell.length_c   1.000
_cell.angle_alpha   90.00
_cell.angle_beta   90.00
_cell.angle_gamma   90.00
#
_symmetry.space_group_name_H-M   'P 1'
#
loop_
_entity.id
_entity.type
_entity.pdbx_description
1 polymer ?
#
loop_
_entity_poly.entity_id
_entity_poly.type
_entity_poly.pdbx_seq_one_letter_code
_entity_poly.pdbx_strand_id
1 'polypeptide(L)'
;KKQKGFNIVLKIMAVILSIGIVIGCMNTESVQAAAKKSSGTTYYATLLNHKRGGRSGNSKYWLPGTTKATYNKNSVTFYGSFSKAKKIPFTYSKKNFQKYGKRTFKLTSATKYYTAEIDGNYRISKTRALRCCKRLNGLSVRLKVKNGKVVSMTFGS
;
A
#
# COMPACT_ATOMS: atom_id res chain seq x y z
N LYS A 1 -51.49 -25.63 31.67
CA LYS A 1 -50.08 -25.50 32.18
C LYS A 1 -49.01 -25.65 31.09
N LYS A 2 -49.29 -26.14 29.88
CA LYS A 2 -48.28 -26.33 28.77
C LYS A 2 -47.98 -25.04 27.98
N GLN A 3 -48.86 -24.06 27.96
CA GLN A 3 -48.71 -22.86 27.12
C GLN A 3 -47.75 -21.78 27.68
N LYS A 4 -47.53 -21.74 29.01
CA LYS A 4 -46.60 -20.79 29.63
C LYS A 4 -45.11 -21.13 29.37
N GLY A 5 -44.80 -22.45 29.28
CA GLY A 5 -43.43 -22.87 29.03
C GLY A 5 -42.95 -22.58 27.59
N PHE A 6 -43.85 -22.71 26.60
CA PHE A 6 -43.53 -22.45 25.21
C PHE A 6 -43.17 -20.97 24.91
N ASN A 7 -43.90 -20.05 25.56
CA ASN A 7 -43.66 -18.62 25.43
C ASN A 7 -42.34 -18.18 26.06
N ILE A 8 -41.87 -18.87 27.11
CA ILE A 8 -40.59 -18.54 27.76
C ILE A 8 -39.44 -19.02 26.88
N VAL A 9 -39.53 -20.22 26.27
CA VAL A 9 -38.50 -20.73 25.35
C VAL A 9 -38.40 -19.88 24.10
N LEU A 10 -39.53 -19.41 23.55
CA LEU A 10 -39.54 -18.52 22.39
C LEU A 10 -38.93 -17.15 22.69
N LYS A 11 -39.14 -16.59 23.89
CA LYS A 11 -38.52 -15.33 24.32
C LYS A 11 -37.02 -15.46 24.57
N ILE A 12 -36.57 -16.62 25.08
CA ILE A 12 -35.16 -16.88 25.31
C ILE A 12 -34.44 -17.04 23.96
N MET A 13 -35.06 -17.72 22.98
CA MET A 13 -34.51 -17.85 21.63
C MET A 13 -34.39 -16.50 20.90
N ALA A 14 -35.37 -15.60 21.08
CA ALA A 14 -35.33 -14.26 20.51
C ALA A 14 -34.21 -13.38 21.10
N VAL A 15 -33.89 -13.56 22.40
CA VAL A 15 -32.81 -12.82 23.08
C VAL A 15 -31.44 -13.36 22.65
N ILE A 16 -31.30 -14.67 22.42
CA ILE A 16 -30.04 -15.25 21.97
C ILE A 16 -29.73 -14.86 20.52
N LEU A 17 -30.74 -14.71 19.64
CA LEU A 17 -30.51 -14.22 18.27
C LEU A 17 -30.13 -12.72 18.24
N SER A 18 -30.56 -11.91 19.20
CA SER A 18 -30.18 -10.48 19.22
C SER A 18 -28.78 -10.22 19.78
N ILE A 19 -28.23 -11.13 20.60
CA ILE A 19 -26.87 -11.01 21.15
C ILE A 19 -25.80 -11.51 20.13
N GLY A 20 -26.18 -12.44 19.25
CA GLY A 20 -25.25 -12.98 18.22
C GLY A 20 -24.85 -12.00 17.11
N ILE A 21 -25.54 -10.86 16.97
CA ILE A 21 -25.27 -9.90 15.89
C ILE A 21 -24.31 -8.77 16.33
N VAL A 22 -24.03 -8.61 17.63
CA VAL A 22 -23.19 -7.50 18.14
C VAL A 22 -21.71 -7.87 18.28
N ILE A 23 -21.34 -9.14 18.21
CA ILE A 23 -19.93 -9.58 18.33
C ILE A 23 -19.23 -9.69 16.97
N GLY A 24 -19.92 -9.46 15.86
CA GLY A 24 -19.38 -9.54 14.49
C GLY A 24 -18.78 -8.25 13.93
N CYS A 25 -18.78 -7.14 14.64
CA CYS A 25 -18.30 -5.84 14.16
C CYS A 25 -17.13 -5.30 14.97
N MET A 26 -16.20 -6.13 15.40
CA MET A 26 -14.85 -5.63 15.62
C MET A 26 -14.17 -5.57 14.26
N ASN A 27 -14.43 -4.45 13.59
CA ASN A 27 -13.75 -4.00 12.41
C ASN A 27 -12.24 -4.09 12.62
N THR A 28 -11.63 -5.15 12.13
CA THR A 28 -10.36 -4.93 11.48
C THR A 28 -10.67 -3.98 10.34
N GLU A 29 -10.51 -2.69 10.55
CA GLU A 29 -10.37 -1.74 9.47
C GLU A 29 -9.16 -2.17 8.64
N SER A 30 -9.40 -3.13 7.74
CA SER A 30 -8.66 -3.13 6.51
C SER A 30 -9.05 -1.79 5.88
N VAL A 31 -8.19 -0.79 6.02
CA VAL A 31 -8.22 0.39 5.20
C VAL A 31 -7.94 -0.08 3.77
N GLN A 32 -8.90 -0.78 3.19
CA GLN A 32 -9.13 -0.74 1.77
C GLN A 32 -9.57 0.69 1.53
N ALA A 33 -8.58 1.58 1.29
CA ALA A 33 -8.85 2.84 0.68
C ALA A 33 -9.61 2.51 -0.61
N ALA A 34 -10.93 2.56 -0.55
CA ALA A 34 -11.80 2.50 -1.71
C ALA A 34 -11.23 3.54 -2.66
N ALA A 35 -10.56 3.08 -3.71
CA ALA A 35 -9.90 3.93 -4.67
C ALA A 35 -11.02 4.70 -5.36
N LYS A 36 -11.34 5.90 -4.85
CA LYS A 36 -12.03 6.92 -5.60
C LYS A 36 -11.36 6.93 -6.95
N LYS A 37 -12.08 6.59 -8.02
CA LYS A 37 -11.57 6.48 -9.39
C LYS A 37 -10.95 7.83 -9.80
N SER A 38 -9.72 8.07 -9.38
CA SER A 38 -8.93 9.19 -9.86
C SER A 38 -8.46 8.80 -11.25
N SER A 39 -9.06 9.37 -12.26
CA SER A 39 -8.70 9.18 -13.67
C SER A 39 -7.27 9.65 -14.00
N GLY A 40 -6.56 10.21 -13.03
CA GLY A 40 -5.23 10.76 -13.15
C GLY A 40 -4.08 9.78 -12.88
N THR A 41 -2.93 10.13 -13.42
CA THR A 41 -1.66 9.47 -13.09
C THR A 41 -1.15 9.99 -11.74
N THR A 42 -0.72 9.07 -10.88
CA THR A 42 -0.07 9.39 -9.61
C THR A 42 1.27 8.68 -9.55
N TYR A 43 2.28 9.36 -9.04
CA TYR A 43 3.61 8.81 -8.82
C TYR A 43 3.86 8.64 -7.34
N TYR A 44 4.49 7.52 -6.97
CA TYR A 44 4.96 7.23 -5.62
C TYR A 44 6.45 6.93 -5.68
N ALA A 45 7.21 7.43 -4.71
CA ALA A 45 8.63 7.10 -4.56
C ALA A 45 8.94 6.73 -3.12
N THR A 46 9.82 5.75 -2.93
CA THR A 46 10.39 5.39 -1.63
C THR A 46 11.81 4.85 -1.80
N LEU A 47 12.58 4.87 -0.72
CA LEU A 47 13.90 4.25 -0.65
C LEU A 47 13.79 2.87 -0.01
N LEU A 48 14.41 1.87 -0.63
CA LEU A 48 14.44 0.48 -0.15
C LEU A 48 15.62 0.30 0.82
N ASN A 49 15.54 0.90 2.02
CA ASN A 49 16.71 1.10 2.88
C ASN A 49 16.54 0.66 4.34
N HIS A 50 15.53 -0.14 4.65
CA HIS A 50 15.18 -0.59 6.01
C HIS A 50 14.80 0.54 6.99
N LYS A 51 14.61 1.78 6.51
CA LYS A 51 14.26 2.93 7.34
C LYS A 51 12.80 3.34 7.11
N ARG A 52 12.15 3.88 8.14
CA ARG A 52 10.75 4.37 8.03
C ARG A 52 10.63 5.64 7.19
N GLY A 53 11.72 6.34 7.03
CA GLY A 53 11.76 7.66 6.40
C GLY A 53 11.16 8.75 7.28
N GLY A 54 11.35 9.99 6.89
CA GLY A 54 10.90 11.16 7.62
C GLY A 54 11.75 12.37 7.27
N ARG A 55 11.67 13.40 8.13
CA ARG A 55 12.57 14.55 8.06
C ARG A 55 13.95 14.14 8.60
N SER A 56 15.00 14.41 7.87
CA SER A 56 16.37 14.15 8.31
C SER A 56 16.93 15.38 9.00
N GLY A 57 17.07 15.33 10.35
CA GLY A 57 17.63 16.41 11.15
C GLY A 57 16.95 17.77 10.84
N ASN A 58 17.76 18.82 10.61
CA ASN A 58 17.30 20.17 10.26
C ASN A 58 16.99 20.34 8.75
N SER A 59 17.05 19.27 7.95
CA SER A 59 16.78 19.34 6.52
C SER A 59 15.34 19.73 6.23
N LYS A 60 15.12 20.52 5.18
CA LYS A 60 13.79 20.78 4.61
C LYS A 60 13.19 19.57 3.87
N TYR A 61 14.01 18.56 3.60
CA TYR A 61 13.61 17.39 2.83
C TYR A 61 12.99 16.30 3.72
N TRP A 62 11.94 15.67 3.20
CA TRP A 62 11.25 14.56 3.81
C TRP A 62 11.51 13.31 2.96
N LEU A 63 12.54 12.55 3.35
CA LEU A 63 12.95 11.36 2.61
C LEU A 63 12.07 10.16 2.97
N PRO A 64 11.42 9.54 1.98
CA PRO A 64 10.64 8.34 2.22
C PRO A 64 11.55 7.12 2.42
N GLY A 65 11.04 6.08 3.09
CA GLY A 65 11.80 4.85 3.28
C GLY A 65 10.90 3.66 3.55
N THR A 66 11.34 2.49 3.13
CA THR A 66 10.65 1.20 3.23
C THR A 66 11.45 0.24 4.09
N THR A 67 10.80 -0.36 5.10
CA THR A 67 11.41 -1.33 6.03
C THR A 67 11.15 -2.77 5.65
N LYS A 68 10.10 -3.04 4.85
CA LYS A 68 9.73 -4.38 4.38
C LYS A 68 8.96 -4.27 3.08
N ALA A 69 9.21 -5.19 2.15
CA ALA A 69 8.36 -5.39 0.99
C ALA A 69 8.04 -6.87 0.79
N THR A 70 6.81 -7.15 0.42
CA THR A 70 6.33 -8.47 0.04
C THR A 70 5.62 -8.38 -1.31
N TYR A 71 5.51 -9.50 -2.01
CA TYR A 71 4.80 -9.53 -3.30
C TYR A 71 4.14 -10.87 -3.56
N ASN A 72 3.14 -10.83 -4.42
CA ASN A 72 2.53 -12.01 -5.03
C ASN A 72 2.44 -11.82 -6.56
N LYS A 73 1.74 -12.73 -7.24
CA LYS A 73 1.57 -12.67 -8.71
C LYS A 73 1.02 -11.33 -9.21
N ASN A 74 0.12 -10.70 -8.45
CA ASN A 74 -0.69 -9.55 -8.92
C ASN A 74 -0.50 -8.28 -8.09
N SER A 75 0.37 -8.28 -7.09
CA SER A 75 0.59 -7.10 -6.25
C SER A 75 1.97 -7.06 -5.61
N VAL A 76 2.39 -5.86 -5.23
CA VAL A 76 3.52 -5.62 -4.32
C VAL A 76 3.03 -4.79 -3.15
N THR A 77 3.42 -5.18 -1.95
CA THR A 77 3.06 -4.50 -0.70
C THR A 77 4.33 -3.98 -0.04
N PHE A 78 4.36 -2.70 0.26
CA PHE A 78 5.42 -2.03 0.99
C PHE A 78 4.94 -1.64 2.39
N TYR A 79 5.80 -1.79 3.36
CA TYR A 79 5.68 -1.23 4.71
C TYR A 79 6.68 -0.08 4.81
N GLY A 80 6.20 1.14 4.58
CA GLY A 80 7.08 2.29 4.45
C GLY A 80 6.34 3.61 4.32
N SER A 81 7.10 4.69 4.25
CA SER A 81 6.67 6.01 3.87
C SER A 81 6.94 6.25 2.38
N PHE A 82 6.20 7.19 1.78
CA PHE A 82 6.30 7.50 0.36
C PHE A 82 6.30 9.00 0.12
N SER A 83 6.95 9.44 -0.94
CA SER A 83 6.63 10.71 -1.57
C SER A 83 5.58 10.47 -2.65
N LYS A 84 4.48 11.26 -2.65
CA LYS A 84 3.37 11.14 -3.60
C LYS A 84 3.25 12.42 -4.41
N ALA A 85 3.20 12.33 -5.73
CA ALA A 85 3.09 13.48 -6.62
C ALA A 85 2.21 13.17 -7.84
N LYS A 86 1.68 14.21 -8.48
CA LYS A 86 1.00 14.12 -9.78
C LYS A 86 1.96 14.24 -10.97
N LYS A 87 3.16 14.78 -10.73
CA LYS A 87 4.20 15.03 -11.75
C LYS A 87 5.56 14.59 -11.22
N ILE A 88 6.51 14.37 -12.10
CA ILE A 88 7.94 14.19 -11.84
C ILE A 88 8.72 15.38 -12.42
N PRO A 89 9.88 15.78 -11.83
CA PRO A 89 10.59 15.16 -10.71
C PRO A 89 9.86 15.28 -9.39
N PHE A 90 10.23 14.44 -8.40
CA PHE A 90 9.67 14.48 -7.06
C PHE A 90 10.21 15.67 -6.27
N THR A 91 9.31 16.37 -5.58
CA THR A 91 9.69 17.28 -4.50
C THR A 91 9.54 16.55 -3.17
N TYR A 92 10.63 16.29 -2.48
CA TYR A 92 10.67 15.62 -1.17
C TYR A 92 10.31 16.61 -0.04
N SER A 93 9.08 17.10 -0.07
CA SER A 93 8.53 18.06 0.88
C SER A 93 7.55 17.40 1.86
N LYS A 94 7.28 18.05 3.00
CA LYS A 94 6.25 17.61 3.96
C LYS A 94 4.88 17.40 3.29
N LYS A 95 4.50 18.28 2.34
CA LYS A 95 3.22 18.22 1.58
C LYS A 95 3.07 16.92 0.80
N ASN A 96 4.16 16.42 0.21
CA ASN A 96 4.16 15.22 -0.62
C ASN A 96 4.43 13.94 0.18
N PHE A 97 4.86 14.07 1.44
CA PHE A 97 5.24 12.94 2.28
C PHE A 97 4.02 12.20 2.80
N GLN A 98 3.97 10.92 2.52
CA GLN A 98 2.99 9.98 3.05
C GLN A 98 3.60 9.24 4.23
N LYS A 99 2.99 9.36 5.41
CA LYS A 99 3.45 8.70 6.64
C LYS A 99 3.65 7.19 6.46
N TYR A 100 4.48 6.63 7.30
CA TYR A 100 4.72 5.18 7.35
C TYR A 100 3.40 4.41 7.50
N GLY A 101 3.28 3.34 6.69
CA GLY A 101 2.11 2.46 6.70
C GLY A 101 2.23 1.36 5.66
N LYS A 102 1.31 0.40 5.70
CA LYS A 102 1.16 -0.66 4.71
C LYS A 102 0.49 -0.10 3.46
N ARG A 103 1.11 -0.30 2.28
CA ARG A 103 0.52 0.07 0.98
C ARG A 103 0.70 -1.03 -0.03
N THR A 104 -0.40 -1.45 -0.63
CA THR A 104 -0.42 -2.48 -1.67
C THR A 104 -0.72 -1.85 -3.01
N PHE A 105 0.10 -2.18 -3.99
CA PHE A 105 0.01 -1.72 -5.37
C PHE A 105 -0.32 -2.88 -6.29
N LYS A 106 -1.39 -2.75 -7.07
CA LYS A 106 -1.85 -3.78 -8.01
C LYS A 106 -0.93 -3.80 -9.24
N LEU A 107 -0.38 -4.98 -9.54
CA LEU A 107 0.41 -5.25 -10.74
C LEU A 107 -0.47 -5.95 -11.78
N THR A 108 -0.16 -5.74 -13.06
CA THR A 108 -0.84 -6.40 -14.17
C THR A 108 0.19 -6.95 -15.15
N SER A 109 -0.23 -7.72 -16.14
CA SER A 109 0.64 -8.17 -17.25
C SER A 109 1.22 -7.00 -18.04
N ALA A 110 0.50 -5.87 -18.10
CA ALA A 110 0.95 -4.64 -18.77
C ALA A 110 1.93 -3.79 -17.93
N THR A 111 2.17 -4.12 -16.64
CA THR A 111 3.13 -3.38 -15.81
C THR A 111 4.54 -3.53 -16.36
N LYS A 112 5.22 -2.40 -16.59
CA LYS A 112 6.59 -2.35 -17.11
C LYS A 112 7.57 -2.10 -15.96
N TYR A 113 8.75 -2.72 -16.04
CA TYR A 113 9.79 -2.64 -14.99
C TYR A 113 11.10 -2.13 -15.61
N TYR A 114 11.77 -1.20 -14.92
CA TYR A 114 12.98 -0.55 -15.39
C TYR A 114 14.00 -0.39 -14.28
N THR A 115 15.26 -0.38 -14.65
CA THR A 115 16.35 0.24 -13.88
C THR A 115 16.68 1.58 -14.53
N ALA A 116 16.90 2.61 -13.72
CA ALA A 116 17.35 3.92 -14.19
C ALA A 116 18.86 4.01 -13.95
N GLU A 117 19.59 4.34 -14.98
CA GLU A 117 21.03 4.58 -14.99
C GLU A 117 21.31 5.98 -15.55
N ILE A 118 22.55 6.41 -15.56
CA ILE A 118 22.93 7.77 -15.97
C ILE A 118 22.52 8.05 -17.42
N ASP A 119 22.63 7.06 -18.29
CA ASP A 119 22.37 7.12 -19.72
C ASP A 119 20.93 6.71 -20.12
N GLY A 120 20.08 6.31 -19.15
CA GLY A 120 18.69 6.01 -19.45
C GLY A 120 17.99 4.99 -18.56
N ASN A 121 16.84 4.55 -19.05
CA ASN A 121 16.04 3.53 -18.38
C ASN A 121 16.10 2.20 -19.15
N TYR A 122 16.59 1.17 -18.50
CA TYR A 122 16.71 -0.17 -19.09
C TYR A 122 15.60 -1.08 -18.59
N ARG A 123 15.02 -1.85 -19.49
CA ARG A 123 13.97 -2.78 -19.16
C ARG A 123 14.52 -3.97 -18.38
N ILE A 124 13.82 -4.34 -17.28
CA ILE A 124 14.14 -5.53 -16.49
C ILE A 124 12.93 -6.45 -16.38
N SER A 125 13.17 -7.71 -16.02
CA SER A 125 12.10 -8.66 -15.79
C SER A 125 11.34 -8.34 -14.51
N LYS A 126 10.06 -8.75 -14.46
CA LYS A 126 9.22 -8.67 -13.24
C LYS A 126 9.90 -9.34 -12.05
N THR A 127 10.47 -10.52 -12.26
CA THR A 127 11.17 -11.29 -11.21
C THR A 127 12.33 -10.50 -10.62
N ARG A 128 13.18 -9.88 -11.47
CA ARG A 128 14.28 -9.03 -11.02
C ARG A 128 13.77 -7.83 -10.21
N ALA A 129 12.76 -7.12 -10.71
CA ALA A 129 12.15 -5.98 -10.05
C ALA A 129 11.61 -6.33 -8.65
N LEU A 130 10.83 -7.40 -8.54
CA LEU A 130 10.25 -7.82 -7.27
C LEU A 130 11.30 -8.33 -6.27
N ARG A 131 12.38 -8.94 -6.76
CA ARG A 131 13.55 -9.32 -5.95
C ARG A 131 14.26 -8.07 -5.39
N CYS A 132 14.42 -7.01 -6.19
CA CYS A 132 14.95 -5.73 -5.70
C CYS A 132 14.09 -5.15 -4.57
N CYS A 133 12.77 -5.16 -4.70
CA CYS A 133 11.89 -4.72 -3.62
C CYS A 133 12.12 -5.50 -2.33
N LYS A 134 12.24 -6.82 -2.39
CA LYS A 134 12.43 -7.69 -1.22
C LYS A 134 13.79 -7.49 -0.54
N ARG A 135 14.84 -7.21 -1.30
CA ARG A 135 16.20 -7.07 -0.79
C ARG A 135 16.46 -5.78 -0.01
N LEU A 136 15.66 -4.73 -0.24
CA LEU A 136 15.81 -3.42 0.40
C LEU A 136 17.25 -2.89 0.35
N ASN A 137 17.85 -2.93 -0.83
CA ASN A 137 19.26 -2.72 -1.08
C ASN A 137 19.68 -1.23 -1.25
N GLY A 138 18.92 -0.31 -0.73
CA GLY A 138 19.20 1.13 -0.79
C GLY A 138 18.70 1.83 -2.06
N LEU A 139 18.25 1.09 -3.08
CA LEU A 139 17.71 1.70 -4.30
C LEU A 139 16.44 2.49 -4.03
N SER A 140 16.26 3.58 -4.77
CA SER A 140 14.97 4.23 -4.89
C SER A 140 14.05 3.38 -5.78
N VAL A 141 12.76 3.30 -5.44
CA VAL A 141 11.74 2.77 -6.32
C VAL A 141 10.69 3.83 -6.59
N ARG A 142 10.39 4.04 -7.87
CA ARG A 142 9.36 4.95 -8.36
C ARG A 142 8.27 4.15 -9.05
N LEU A 143 7.03 4.37 -8.59
CA LEU A 143 5.84 3.73 -9.14
C LEU A 143 5.02 4.76 -9.90
N LYS A 144 4.70 4.51 -11.16
CA LYS A 144 3.68 5.24 -11.93
C LYS A 144 2.38 4.45 -11.84
N VAL A 145 1.37 5.05 -11.22
CA VAL A 145 0.06 4.42 -11.00
C VAL A 145 -1.00 5.17 -11.79
N LYS A 146 -1.80 4.46 -12.57
CA LYS A 146 -2.96 5.00 -13.28
C LYS A 146 -4.16 4.09 -13.02
N ASN A 147 -5.31 4.68 -12.66
CA ASN A 147 -6.53 3.95 -12.36
C ASN A 147 -6.33 2.82 -11.33
N GLY A 148 -5.54 3.08 -10.26
CA GLY A 148 -5.24 2.11 -9.20
C GLY A 148 -4.30 0.96 -9.59
N LYS A 149 -3.78 0.93 -10.82
CA LYS A 149 -2.86 -0.09 -11.32
C LYS A 149 -1.47 0.50 -11.57
N VAL A 150 -0.43 -0.24 -11.27
CA VAL A 150 0.94 0.15 -11.59
C VAL A 150 1.17 0.05 -13.09
N VAL A 151 1.48 1.16 -13.73
CA VAL A 151 1.86 1.22 -15.15
C VAL A 151 3.34 0.90 -15.30
N SER A 152 4.18 1.49 -14.43
CA SER A 152 5.60 1.19 -14.42
C SER A 152 6.21 1.27 -13.03
N MET A 153 7.28 0.51 -12.83
CA MET A 153 8.12 0.52 -11.65
C MET A 153 9.55 0.73 -12.10
N THR A 154 10.20 1.79 -11.61
CA THR A 154 11.58 2.16 -11.97
C THR A 154 12.43 2.18 -10.72
N PHE A 155 13.58 1.51 -10.78
CA PHE A 155 14.59 1.46 -9.73
C PHE A 155 15.78 2.32 -10.14
N GLY A 156 16.35 3.07 -9.18
CA GLY A 156 17.53 3.90 -9.42
C GLY A 156 18.35 4.08 -8.15
N SER A 157 19.59 4.41 -8.28
CA SER A 157 20.50 4.82 -7.21
C SER A 157 20.37 6.31 -6.92
#